data_601933502c50adb201fbd956f6a601b3
#
_entry.id   601933502c50adb201fbd956f6a601b3
#
_cell.length_a   1.000
_cell.length_b   1.000
_cell.length_c   1.000
_cell.angle_alpha   90.00
_cell.angle_beta   90.00
_cell.angle_gamma   90.00
#
_symmetry.space_group_name_H-M   'P 1'
#
loop_
_entity.id
_entity.type
_entity.pdbx_description
1 polymer ?
#
loop_
_entity_poly.entity_id
_entity_poly.type
_entity_poly.pdbx_seq_one_letter_code
_entity_poly.pdbx_strand_id
1 'polypeptide(L)'
;MLLAGCASPPARASVGAGVGAQPTGTPVAAPTRAPPPTATALIQQIAATALPTVAPTPDRQAPPRVGLQVGHWKIEEHPDEMAQLRKFSGVYYRGYDEWELNIVIAQAVLARLAAAGVTVDLLPANVPMGYTADAFLSIHVDGITGATAATRRGWKVTMPFRASTASQGLAAAVGSAYAATTGLPFDGEQASNNLRAYYAFASYRYWHSIAPTTPAAIIECGFMTHPADRKLIFEQPELLAEGIARGILAYLAESYPLSAAARAPVGPGMLRANAAGATLYTRAATTSAAVVRVAAGQRLVPVDMVAGWYLVFTHGGAWDLGWVRGAEVVETGEGLVPPQPRPQE
;
A
#
# COMPACT_ATOMS: atom_id res chain seq x y z
N MET A 1 -15.91 -0.30 -12.24
CA MET A 1 -14.74 -0.03 -13.08
C MET A 1 -13.95 1.09 -12.41
N LEU A 2 -13.20 0.75 -11.35
CA LEU A 2 -12.42 1.68 -10.53
C LEU A 2 -11.09 1.02 -10.21
N LEU A 3 -10.20 1.02 -11.22
CA LEU A 3 -8.79 0.68 -11.14
C LEU A 3 -8.04 1.80 -11.85
N ALA A 4 -7.87 2.92 -11.24
CA ALA A 4 -6.93 3.94 -11.70
C ALA A 4 -6.73 4.99 -10.61
N GLY A 5 -5.76 4.77 -9.80
CA GLY A 5 -5.16 5.75 -8.92
C GLY A 5 -3.64 5.77 -9.06
N CYS A 6 -3.08 4.85 -9.85
CA CYS A 6 -1.76 5.01 -10.47
C CYS A 6 -2.04 5.34 -11.94
N ALA A 7 -1.70 6.54 -12.38
CA ALA A 7 -1.92 7.01 -13.75
C ALA A 7 -1.21 6.08 -14.75
N SER A 8 -1.95 5.61 -15.75
CA SER A 8 -1.38 4.87 -16.88
C SER A 8 -0.36 5.74 -17.61
N PRO A 9 0.82 5.21 -18.00
CA PRO A 9 1.76 5.95 -18.81
C PRO A 9 1.23 6.12 -20.23
N PRO A 10 1.36 7.29 -20.85
CA PRO A 10 1.17 7.44 -22.28
C PRO A 10 2.30 6.72 -23.05
N ALA A 11 1.98 6.23 -24.22
CA ALA A 11 2.91 5.62 -25.15
C ALA A 11 4.13 6.54 -25.41
N ARG A 12 5.31 5.93 -25.57
CA ARG A 12 6.59 6.58 -25.87
C ARG A 12 6.46 7.52 -27.06
N ALA A 13 6.54 8.82 -26.81
CA ALA A 13 6.73 9.82 -27.86
C ALA A 13 8.22 10.20 -27.87
N SER A 14 8.89 9.96 -29.00
CA SER A 14 10.24 10.42 -29.28
C SER A 14 10.21 11.92 -29.55
N VAL A 15 10.93 12.71 -28.76
CA VAL A 15 11.11 14.14 -28.98
C VAL A 15 12.46 14.37 -29.65
N GLY A 16 12.39 14.94 -30.86
CA GLY A 16 13.54 15.30 -31.66
C GLY A 16 14.39 16.44 -31.06
N ALA A 17 15.67 16.37 -31.29
CA ALA A 17 16.67 17.32 -30.83
C ALA A 17 16.60 18.65 -31.60
N GLY A 18 16.44 19.75 -30.85
CA GLY A 18 16.70 21.11 -31.35
C GLY A 18 18.07 21.60 -30.87
N VAL A 19 18.91 21.98 -31.82
CA VAL A 19 20.28 22.46 -31.59
C VAL A 19 20.24 23.95 -31.22
N GLY A 20 20.71 24.31 -30.02
CA GLY A 20 20.94 25.70 -29.60
C GLY A 20 22.33 25.85 -29.00
N ALA A 21 23.09 26.88 -29.48
CA ALA A 21 24.51 27.13 -29.26
C ALA A 21 24.90 27.36 -27.79
N GLN A 22 26.10 26.87 -27.41
CA GLN A 22 26.74 27.03 -26.10
C GLN A 22 27.59 28.30 -25.99
N PRO A 23 27.71 28.85 -24.77
CA PRO A 23 28.89 29.65 -24.40
C PRO A 23 29.94 28.78 -23.70
N THR A 24 31.20 29.00 -24.07
CA THR A 24 32.37 28.29 -23.57
C THR A 24 32.77 28.80 -22.17
N GLY A 25 32.58 27.94 -21.18
CA GLY A 25 33.15 28.10 -19.82
C GLY A 25 33.93 26.87 -19.43
N THR A 26 35.16 27.07 -18.92
CA THR A 26 36.11 26.02 -18.52
C THR A 26 35.51 25.16 -17.41
N PRO A 27 35.51 23.81 -17.51
CA PRO A 27 34.92 22.95 -16.48
C PRO A 27 35.82 22.78 -15.28
N VAL A 28 35.35 23.16 -14.11
CA VAL A 28 35.91 22.72 -12.83
C VAL A 28 35.45 21.28 -12.60
N ALA A 29 36.40 20.36 -12.43
CA ALA A 29 36.13 18.95 -12.18
C ALA A 29 35.37 18.78 -10.86
N ALA A 30 34.12 18.30 -10.93
CA ALA A 30 33.38 17.87 -9.76
C ALA A 30 33.96 16.54 -9.24
N PRO A 31 33.95 16.28 -7.90
CA PRO A 31 34.40 15.02 -7.36
C PRO A 31 33.51 13.88 -7.88
N THR A 32 34.14 12.91 -8.46
CA THR A 32 33.50 11.66 -8.96
C THR A 32 32.97 10.86 -7.78
N ARG A 33 31.67 11.00 -7.51
CA ARG A 33 30.96 10.10 -6.59
C ARG A 33 30.79 8.76 -7.30
N ALA A 34 31.16 7.66 -6.62
CA ALA A 34 30.89 6.32 -7.12
C ALA A 34 29.39 6.18 -7.45
N PRO A 35 29.03 5.58 -8.58
CA PRO A 35 27.63 5.34 -8.89
C PRO A 35 26.99 4.50 -7.77
N PRO A 36 25.73 4.74 -7.43
CA PRO A 36 25.01 3.87 -6.52
C PRO A 36 25.05 2.44 -7.07
N PRO A 37 25.03 1.39 -6.22
CA PRO A 37 25.04 0.02 -6.67
C PRO A 37 23.88 -0.17 -7.65
N THR A 38 24.15 -0.78 -8.78
CA THR A 38 23.12 -1.06 -9.80
C THR A 38 22.05 -1.97 -9.20
N ALA A 39 20.80 -1.77 -9.56
CA ALA A 39 19.67 -2.61 -9.15
C ALA A 39 19.99 -4.11 -9.27
N THR A 40 20.77 -4.50 -10.29
CA THR A 40 21.26 -5.86 -10.50
C THR A 40 22.12 -6.40 -9.35
N ALA A 41 23.02 -5.60 -8.76
CA ALA A 41 23.85 -6.04 -7.64
C ALA A 41 23.04 -6.20 -6.35
N LEU A 42 22.06 -5.34 -6.14
CA LEU A 42 21.09 -5.44 -5.05
C LEU A 42 20.15 -6.65 -5.21
N ILE A 43 19.65 -6.90 -6.42
CA ILE A 43 18.76 -8.03 -6.75
C ILE A 43 19.46 -9.37 -6.51
N GLN A 44 20.74 -9.52 -6.85
CA GLN A 44 21.50 -10.76 -6.60
C GLN A 44 21.66 -11.08 -5.11
N GLN A 45 21.74 -10.05 -4.26
CA GLN A 45 21.82 -10.24 -2.81
C GLN A 45 20.47 -10.63 -2.18
N ILE A 46 19.35 -10.26 -2.81
CA ILE A 46 17.97 -10.50 -2.36
C ILE A 46 17.43 -11.85 -2.87
N ALA A 47 17.88 -12.31 -4.03
CA ALA A 47 17.41 -13.58 -4.64
C ALA A 47 17.69 -14.82 -3.78
N ALA A 48 18.52 -14.68 -2.73
CA ALA A 48 18.81 -15.76 -1.78
C ALA A 48 17.82 -15.84 -0.60
N THR A 49 16.89 -14.87 -0.46
CA THR A 49 15.91 -14.91 0.64
C THR A 49 14.68 -15.67 0.16
N ALA A 50 14.51 -16.90 0.60
CA ALA A 50 13.30 -17.70 0.34
C ALA A 50 12.06 -16.96 0.84
N LEU A 51 10.97 -16.97 0.06
CA LEU A 51 9.67 -16.47 0.52
C LEU A 51 9.27 -17.25 1.77
N PRO A 52 8.88 -16.59 2.87
CA PRO A 52 8.44 -17.28 4.06
C PRO A 52 7.16 -18.08 3.76
N THR A 53 7.20 -19.36 3.97
CA THR A 53 6.01 -20.21 4.11
C THR A 53 5.18 -19.65 5.26
N VAL A 54 3.86 -19.72 5.21
CA VAL A 54 2.90 -19.16 6.19
C VAL A 54 3.52 -19.02 7.59
N ALA A 55 3.75 -17.79 8.04
CA ALA A 55 4.40 -17.53 9.32
C ALA A 55 3.50 -18.02 10.47
N PRO A 56 4.03 -18.75 11.46
CA PRO A 56 3.28 -19.13 12.64
C PRO A 56 2.77 -17.86 13.38
N THR A 57 1.67 -18.00 14.10
CA THR A 57 1.21 -16.96 15.03
C THR A 57 2.35 -16.58 15.97
N PRO A 58 2.67 -15.28 16.13
CA PRO A 58 3.82 -14.89 16.94
C PRO A 58 3.73 -15.45 18.36
N ASP A 59 4.76 -16.13 18.81
CA ASP A 59 4.92 -16.55 20.19
C ASP A 59 5.20 -15.30 21.03
N ARG A 60 4.54 -15.14 22.18
CA ARG A 60 4.72 -14.00 23.08
C ARG A 60 6.13 -13.85 23.65
N GLN A 61 6.96 -14.88 23.52
CA GLN A 61 8.37 -14.87 23.94
C GLN A 61 9.37 -14.67 22.77
N ALA A 62 8.89 -14.69 21.54
CA ALA A 62 9.72 -14.48 20.35
C ALA A 62 9.89 -12.97 20.08
N PRO A 63 10.98 -12.55 19.43
CA PRO A 63 11.11 -11.18 18.92
C PRO A 63 9.92 -10.79 18.05
N PRO A 64 9.47 -9.51 18.09
CA PRO A 64 8.39 -9.06 17.22
C PRO A 64 8.76 -9.28 15.75
N ARG A 65 7.76 -9.64 14.93
CA ARG A 65 7.92 -9.88 13.50
C ARG A 65 7.29 -8.75 12.71
N VAL A 66 8.01 -8.22 11.73
CA VAL A 66 7.56 -7.14 10.84
C VAL A 66 7.67 -7.58 9.39
N GLY A 67 6.57 -7.49 8.63
CA GLY A 67 6.58 -7.61 7.17
C GLY A 67 6.80 -6.24 6.53
N LEU A 68 7.87 -6.10 5.77
CA LEU A 68 8.13 -4.94 4.92
C LEU A 68 7.86 -5.33 3.47
N GLN A 69 6.76 -4.85 2.89
CA GLN A 69 6.49 -5.08 1.48
C GLN A 69 7.09 -3.95 0.64
N VAL A 70 7.83 -4.35 -0.37
CA VAL A 70 8.36 -3.43 -1.38
C VAL A 70 7.33 -3.27 -2.49
N GLY A 71 6.72 -2.09 -2.59
CA GLY A 71 5.72 -1.81 -3.59
C GLY A 71 6.23 -2.05 -5.02
N HIS A 72 5.43 -2.71 -5.83
CA HIS A 72 5.68 -3.05 -7.24
C HIS A 72 6.87 -3.99 -7.52
N TRP A 73 7.67 -4.36 -6.52
CA TRP A 73 8.79 -5.27 -6.72
C TRP A 73 8.28 -6.67 -7.09
N LYS A 74 8.70 -7.20 -8.24
CA LYS A 74 8.27 -8.49 -8.79
C LYS A 74 6.75 -8.58 -9.00
N ILE A 75 6.13 -7.48 -9.42
CA ILE A 75 4.67 -7.40 -9.64
C ILE A 75 4.19 -8.39 -10.71
N GLU A 76 5.05 -8.74 -11.66
CA GLU A 76 4.81 -9.72 -12.72
C GLU A 76 4.63 -11.15 -12.18
N GLU A 77 5.15 -11.45 -10.98
CA GLU A 77 5.03 -12.74 -10.30
C GLU A 77 3.69 -12.92 -9.56
N HIS A 78 2.78 -11.95 -9.64
CA HIS A 78 1.45 -12.09 -9.03
C HIS A 78 0.74 -13.35 -9.53
N PRO A 79 -0.01 -14.06 -8.66
CA PRO A 79 -0.79 -15.23 -9.03
C PRO A 79 -1.94 -14.88 -9.97
N ASP A 80 -2.56 -15.90 -10.57
CA ASP A 80 -3.62 -15.70 -11.58
C ASP A 80 -4.84 -14.95 -11.04
N GLU A 81 -5.17 -15.08 -9.78
CA GLU A 81 -6.25 -14.29 -9.16
C GLU A 81 -5.97 -12.77 -9.18
N MET A 82 -4.71 -12.39 -9.34
CA MET A 82 -4.22 -11.01 -9.43
C MET A 82 -3.63 -10.66 -10.80
N ALA A 83 -3.85 -11.48 -11.84
CA ALA A 83 -3.22 -11.33 -13.16
C ALA A 83 -3.40 -9.92 -13.75
N GLN A 84 -4.51 -9.25 -13.47
CA GLN A 84 -4.77 -7.88 -13.93
C GLN A 84 -3.81 -6.85 -13.30
N LEU A 85 -3.16 -7.18 -12.18
CA LEU A 85 -2.21 -6.29 -11.49
C LEU A 85 -0.78 -6.40 -12.05
N ARG A 86 -0.43 -7.49 -12.74
CA ARG A 86 0.94 -7.75 -13.25
C ARG A 86 1.50 -6.64 -14.13
N LYS A 87 0.62 -5.82 -14.74
CA LYS A 87 1.01 -4.71 -15.63
C LYS A 87 1.17 -3.36 -14.91
N PHE A 88 0.90 -3.28 -13.61
CA PHE A 88 0.97 -2.04 -12.84
C PHE A 88 2.30 -1.95 -12.09
N SER A 89 3.38 -1.64 -12.80
CA SER A 89 4.74 -1.54 -12.27
C SER A 89 5.01 -0.28 -11.44
N GLY A 90 3.98 0.49 -11.12
CA GLY A 90 4.13 1.77 -10.41
C GLY A 90 4.48 2.91 -11.33
N VAL A 91 5.09 3.95 -10.79
CA VAL A 91 5.52 5.14 -11.52
C VAL A 91 6.88 4.90 -12.15
N TYR A 92 7.03 5.29 -13.43
CA TYR A 92 8.32 5.37 -14.11
C TYR A 92 8.68 6.83 -14.33
N TYR A 93 9.83 7.25 -13.83
CA TYR A 93 10.28 8.63 -13.95
C TYR A 93 11.81 8.73 -14.06
N ARG A 94 12.31 9.45 -15.07
CA ARG A 94 13.73 9.72 -15.32
C ARG A 94 14.64 8.49 -15.34
N GLY A 95 14.16 7.38 -15.87
CA GLY A 95 14.95 6.15 -16.00
C GLY A 95 14.82 5.18 -14.83
N TYR A 96 14.01 5.50 -13.83
CA TYR A 96 13.78 4.66 -12.64
C TYR A 96 12.33 4.20 -12.59
N ASP A 97 12.15 2.91 -12.30
CA ASP A 97 10.88 2.36 -11.85
C ASP A 97 10.72 2.62 -10.34
N GLU A 98 9.49 2.79 -9.91
CA GLU A 98 9.16 3.05 -8.50
C GLU A 98 9.73 2.00 -7.56
N TRP A 99 9.65 0.71 -7.91
CA TRP A 99 10.12 -0.38 -7.07
C TRP A 99 11.64 -0.32 -6.78
N GLU A 100 12.44 0.27 -7.68
CA GLU A 100 13.88 0.42 -7.47
C GLU A 100 14.22 1.39 -6.32
N LEU A 101 13.35 2.37 -6.10
CA LEU A 101 13.47 3.31 -4.98
C LEU A 101 12.89 2.71 -3.71
N ASN A 102 11.75 2.03 -3.82
CA ASN A 102 11.07 1.38 -2.71
C ASN A 102 11.98 0.33 -2.05
N ILE A 103 12.72 -0.47 -2.83
CA ILE A 103 13.59 -1.51 -2.29
C ILE A 103 14.80 -0.93 -1.53
N VAL A 104 15.36 0.18 -2.00
CA VAL A 104 16.46 0.86 -1.31
C VAL A 104 16.00 1.35 0.08
N ILE A 105 14.84 1.99 0.14
CA ILE A 105 14.26 2.45 1.41
C ILE A 105 13.95 1.26 2.32
N ALA A 106 13.29 0.23 1.79
CA ALA A 106 12.87 -0.94 2.57
C ALA A 106 14.08 -1.71 3.17
N GLN A 107 15.17 -1.85 2.43
CA GLN A 107 16.40 -2.48 2.93
C GLN A 107 17.05 -1.68 4.05
N ALA A 108 17.07 -0.35 3.92
CA ALA A 108 17.57 0.51 4.97
C ALA A 108 16.69 0.47 6.23
N VAL A 109 15.36 0.33 6.09
CA VAL A 109 14.44 0.08 7.21
C VAL A 109 14.72 -1.28 7.85
N LEU A 110 14.84 -2.35 7.03
CA LEU A 110 15.16 -3.70 7.50
C LEU A 110 16.42 -3.71 8.36
N ALA A 111 17.51 -3.09 7.88
CA ALA A 111 18.78 -3.05 8.62
C ALA A 111 18.62 -2.42 10.02
N ARG A 112 17.83 -1.35 10.13
CA ARG A 112 17.57 -0.66 11.40
C ARG A 112 16.73 -1.49 12.36
N LEU A 113 15.67 -2.10 11.84
CA LEU A 113 14.79 -2.96 12.66
C LEU A 113 15.53 -4.22 13.13
N ALA A 114 16.31 -4.85 12.26
CA ALA A 114 17.13 -6.02 12.61
C ALA A 114 18.17 -5.67 13.68
N ALA A 115 18.82 -4.52 13.58
CA ALA A 115 19.76 -4.02 14.61
C ALA A 115 19.07 -3.78 15.97
N ALA A 116 17.77 -3.50 15.96
CA ALA A 116 16.95 -3.37 17.18
C ALA A 116 16.36 -4.71 17.68
N GLY A 117 16.73 -5.84 17.09
CA GLY A 117 16.26 -7.17 17.51
C GLY A 117 14.88 -7.57 16.97
N VAL A 118 14.37 -6.91 15.95
CA VAL A 118 13.11 -7.25 15.30
C VAL A 118 13.35 -8.27 14.19
N THR A 119 12.53 -9.31 14.11
CA THR A 119 12.51 -10.21 12.95
C THR A 119 11.81 -9.52 11.79
N VAL A 120 12.48 -9.43 10.62
CA VAL A 120 11.95 -8.71 9.46
C VAL A 120 11.87 -9.61 8.25
N ASP A 121 10.70 -9.69 7.63
CA ASP A 121 10.48 -10.31 6.34
C ASP A 121 10.42 -9.23 5.27
N LEU A 122 11.36 -9.25 4.32
CA LEU A 122 11.30 -8.37 3.14
C LEU A 122 10.48 -9.07 2.05
N LEU A 123 9.32 -8.52 1.76
CA LEU A 123 8.31 -9.14 0.90
C LEU A 123 8.23 -8.43 -0.46
N PRO A 124 8.07 -9.19 -1.56
CA PRO A 124 7.74 -8.61 -2.87
C PRO A 124 6.30 -8.09 -2.90
N ALA A 125 5.87 -7.58 -4.06
CA ALA A 125 4.49 -7.19 -4.30
C ALA A 125 3.51 -8.34 -4.00
N ASN A 126 3.85 -9.57 -4.42
CA ASN A 126 3.07 -10.75 -4.06
C ASN A 126 3.38 -11.21 -2.63
N VAL A 127 2.41 -11.09 -1.73
CA VAL A 127 2.54 -11.57 -0.35
C VAL A 127 2.02 -13.01 -0.22
N PRO A 128 2.58 -13.81 0.71
CA PRO A 128 2.06 -15.15 0.98
C PRO A 128 0.60 -15.11 1.43
N MET A 129 -0.17 -16.16 1.09
CA MET A 129 -1.57 -16.29 1.49
C MET A 129 -1.73 -16.23 3.01
N GLY A 130 -2.54 -15.28 3.48
CA GLY A 130 -2.83 -15.14 4.91
C GLY A 130 -1.60 -14.80 5.77
N TYR A 131 -0.61 -14.11 5.19
CA TYR A 131 0.61 -13.71 5.92
C TYR A 131 0.29 -13.01 7.24
N THR A 132 1.00 -13.39 8.30
CA THR A 132 0.83 -12.85 9.65
C THR A 132 2.12 -12.24 10.19
N ALA A 133 1.99 -11.08 10.85
CA ALA A 133 3.07 -10.40 11.56
C ALA A 133 2.53 -9.52 12.69
N ASP A 134 3.41 -8.92 13.49
CA ASP A 134 3.05 -7.93 14.51
C ASP A 134 2.85 -6.53 13.91
N ALA A 135 3.48 -6.28 12.76
CA ALA A 135 3.22 -5.13 11.90
C ALA A 135 3.50 -5.51 10.44
N PHE A 136 2.74 -4.94 9.52
CA PHE A 136 2.99 -5.01 8.09
C PHE A 136 2.98 -3.60 7.51
N LEU A 137 4.04 -3.23 6.81
CA LEU A 137 4.13 -1.94 6.15
C LEU A 137 4.48 -2.11 4.67
N SER A 138 3.60 -1.61 3.79
CA SER A 138 3.91 -1.47 2.37
C SER A 138 4.60 -0.13 2.13
N ILE A 139 5.76 -0.16 1.45
CA ILE A 139 6.60 1.01 1.20
C ILE A 139 6.55 1.36 -0.27
N HIS A 140 6.13 2.59 -0.56
CA HIS A 140 5.98 3.17 -1.88
C HIS A 140 6.59 4.56 -1.97
N VAL A 141 6.89 5.00 -3.17
CA VAL A 141 7.08 6.41 -3.53
C VAL A 141 6.04 6.79 -4.56
N ASP A 142 5.38 7.91 -4.35
CA ASP A 142 4.31 8.38 -5.22
C ASP A 142 4.86 9.05 -6.50
N GLY A 143 3.99 9.20 -7.46
CA GLY A 143 4.26 10.00 -8.64
C GLY A 143 2.99 10.38 -9.36
N ILE A 144 3.02 11.53 -9.98
CA ILE A 144 1.91 12.04 -10.77
C ILE A 144 2.43 12.59 -12.08
N THR A 145 1.65 12.46 -13.15
CA THR A 145 1.96 13.02 -14.47
C THR A 145 1.01 14.17 -14.80
N GLY A 146 1.40 15.02 -15.75
CA GLY A 146 0.57 16.14 -16.20
C GLY A 146 0.83 17.46 -15.46
N ALA A 147 -0.10 18.38 -15.52
CA ALA A 147 0.08 19.77 -15.06
C ALA A 147 0.38 19.92 -13.57
N THR A 148 -0.06 18.97 -12.75
CA THR A 148 0.13 19.00 -11.29
C THR A 148 1.41 18.29 -10.82
N ALA A 149 2.17 17.67 -11.71
CA ALA A 149 3.38 16.91 -11.37
C ALA A 149 4.45 17.73 -10.64
N ALA A 150 4.55 19.03 -10.92
CA ALA A 150 5.51 19.92 -10.31
C ALA A 150 5.04 20.56 -8.99
N THR A 151 3.74 20.46 -8.68
CA THR A 151 3.14 21.16 -7.53
C THR A 151 2.71 20.20 -6.43
N ARG A 152 2.42 18.94 -6.77
CA ARG A 152 2.00 17.94 -5.80
C ARG A 152 3.21 17.30 -5.14
N ARG A 153 3.22 17.32 -3.81
CA ARG A 153 4.36 16.86 -3.01
C ARG A 153 3.92 16.38 -1.64
N GLY A 154 4.84 15.71 -0.97
CA GLY A 154 4.67 15.30 0.41
C GLY A 154 4.41 13.81 0.56
N TRP A 155 4.34 13.39 1.80
CA TRP A 155 4.12 12.00 2.18
C TRP A 155 2.69 11.76 2.63
N LYS A 156 2.27 10.51 2.58
CA LYS A 156 1.03 10.05 3.18
C LYS A 156 1.18 8.64 3.72
N VAL A 157 0.44 8.36 4.77
CA VAL A 157 0.29 7.01 5.33
C VAL A 157 -1.20 6.75 5.51
N THR A 158 -1.62 5.54 5.19
CA THR A 158 -3.00 5.12 5.42
C THR A 158 -3.03 3.65 5.82
N MET A 159 -4.17 3.23 6.31
CA MET A 159 -4.44 1.88 6.77
C MET A 159 -5.52 1.22 5.92
N PRO A 160 -5.67 -0.13 5.97
CA PRO A 160 -6.76 -0.82 5.29
C PRO A 160 -8.13 -0.22 5.61
N PHE A 161 -9.08 -0.43 4.75
CA PHE A 161 -10.46 -0.44 5.20
C PHE A 161 -10.62 -1.44 6.35
N ARG A 162 -11.54 -1.18 7.28
CA ARG A 162 -11.77 -2.04 8.48
C ARG A 162 -10.54 -2.14 9.40
N ALA A 163 -9.72 -1.10 9.41
CA ALA A 163 -8.48 -1.06 10.21
C ALA A 163 -8.75 -1.37 11.69
N SER A 164 -8.03 -2.33 12.24
CA SER A 164 -7.98 -2.59 13.68
C SER A 164 -7.37 -1.41 14.44
N THR A 165 -7.58 -1.36 15.75
CA THR A 165 -6.92 -0.34 16.59
C THR A 165 -5.39 -0.44 16.49
N ALA A 166 -4.86 -1.66 16.32
CA ALA A 166 -3.43 -1.88 16.09
C ALA A 166 -2.96 -1.30 14.76
N SER A 167 -3.75 -1.43 13.67
CA SER A 167 -3.42 -0.79 12.38
C SER A 167 -3.44 0.74 12.47
N GLN A 168 -4.39 1.29 13.23
CA GLN A 168 -4.47 2.74 13.49
C GLN A 168 -3.24 3.22 14.25
N GLY A 169 -2.83 2.50 15.31
CA GLY A 169 -1.63 2.79 16.08
C GLY A 169 -0.36 2.73 15.21
N LEU A 170 -0.22 1.70 14.37
CA LEU A 170 0.91 1.57 13.46
C LEU A 170 0.99 2.76 12.48
N ALA A 171 -0.11 3.11 11.82
CA ALA A 171 -0.14 4.23 10.89
C ALA A 171 0.17 5.57 11.58
N ALA A 172 -0.37 5.79 12.78
CA ALA A 172 -0.11 6.99 13.55
C ALA A 172 1.36 7.11 13.98
N ALA A 173 1.95 6.03 14.50
CA ALA A 173 3.34 6.03 14.94
C ALA A 173 4.32 6.23 13.78
N VAL A 174 4.10 5.50 12.65
CA VAL A 174 4.90 5.67 11.43
C VAL A 174 4.78 7.08 10.90
N GLY A 175 3.55 7.61 10.78
CA GLY A 175 3.33 8.96 10.26
C GLY A 175 3.98 10.04 11.12
N SER A 176 3.83 9.96 12.45
CA SER A 176 4.43 10.92 13.38
C SER A 176 5.95 10.94 13.30
N ALA A 177 6.58 9.77 13.35
CA ALA A 177 8.03 9.65 13.28
C ALA A 177 8.58 10.07 11.90
N TYR A 178 7.90 9.71 10.83
CA TYR A 178 8.27 10.06 9.47
C TYR A 178 8.23 11.58 9.24
N ALA A 179 7.15 12.23 9.68
CA ALA A 179 7.02 13.69 9.61
C ALA A 179 8.16 14.39 10.37
N ALA A 180 8.40 13.98 11.61
CA ALA A 180 9.43 14.57 12.47
C ALA A 180 10.85 14.39 11.91
N THR A 181 11.10 13.28 11.21
CA THR A 181 12.43 12.95 10.68
C THR A 181 12.69 13.62 9.33
N THR A 182 11.71 13.62 8.42
CA THR A 182 11.91 14.05 7.03
C THR A 182 11.61 15.53 6.79
N GLY A 183 10.73 16.12 7.59
CA GLY A 183 10.22 17.49 7.37
C GLY A 183 9.39 17.64 6.09
N LEU A 184 9.05 16.54 5.40
CA LEU A 184 8.17 16.60 4.24
C LEU A 184 6.74 17.02 4.66
N PRO A 185 6.02 17.78 3.82
CA PRO A 185 4.63 18.12 4.09
C PRO A 185 3.73 16.87 4.03
N PHE A 186 2.65 16.88 4.81
CA PHE A 186 1.66 15.81 4.79
C PHE A 186 0.67 15.97 3.64
N ASP A 187 0.51 14.95 2.80
CA ASP A 187 -0.45 14.88 1.68
C ASP A 187 -1.57 13.85 1.97
N GLY A 188 -1.78 13.51 3.25
CA GLY A 188 -2.69 12.41 3.65
C GLY A 188 -4.16 12.64 3.35
N GLU A 189 -4.61 13.89 3.25
CA GLU A 189 -5.98 14.23 2.84
C GLU A 189 -6.29 13.77 1.40
N GLN A 190 -5.25 13.52 0.61
CA GLN A 190 -5.33 13.01 -0.75
C GLN A 190 -5.20 11.48 -0.83
N ALA A 191 -5.16 10.78 0.30
CA ALA A 191 -5.12 9.32 0.31
C ALA A 191 -6.42 8.77 -0.29
N SER A 192 -6.27 8.04 -1.40
CA SER A 192 -7.40 7.51 -2.14
C SER A 192 -7.99 6.24 -1.49
N ASN A 193 -9.24 5.93 -1.82
CA ASN A 193 -9.82 4.65 -1.46
C ASN A 193 -9.04 3.46 -2.02
N ASN A 194 -8.28 3.65 -3.12
CA ASN A 194 -7.43 2.60 -3.68
C ASN A 194 -6.28 2.21 -2.76
N LEU A 195 -5.66 3.17 -2.06
CA LEU A 195 -4.64 2.87 -1.05
C LEU A 195 -5.23 2.09 0.13
N ARG A 196 -6.46 2.42 0.57
CA ARG A 196 -7.15 1.69 1.63
C ARG A 196 -7.62 0.29 1.17
N ALA A 197 -7.91 0.12 -0.12
CA ALA A 197 -8.27 -1.14 -0.76
C ALA A 197 -7.06 -1.84 -1.41
N TYR A 198 -5.84 -1.48 -1.01
CA TYR A 198 -4.62 -2.04 -1.55
C TYR A 198 -4.67 -3.59 -1.53
N TYR A 199 -4.24 -4.23 -2.61
CA TYR A 199 -4.46 -5.66 -2.80
C TYR A 199 -3.90 -6.51 -1.65
N ALA A 200 -2.76 -6.14 -1.08
CA ALA A 200 -2.17 -6.86 0.04
C ALA A 200 -3.05 -6.85 1.31
N PHE A 201 -3.97 -5.89 1.44
CA PHE A 201 -4.92 -5.79 2.54
C PHE A 201 -6.30 -6.42 2.24
N ALA A 202 -6.57 -6.70 0.96
CA ALA A 202 -7.90 -7.04 0.50
C ALA A 202 -8.18 -8.55 0.60
N SER A 203 -8.09 -9.11 1.80
CA SER A 203 -8.36 -10.52 2.10
C SER A 203 -9.79 -10.98 1.74
N TYR A 204 -10.71 -10.04 1.58
CA TYR A 204 -12.06 -10.29 1.08
C TYR A 204 -12.11 -10.46 -0.45
N ARG A 205 -11.00 -10.15 -1.15
CA ARG A 205 -10.89 -10.16 -2.61
C ARG A 205 -9.85 -11.15 -3.12
N TYR A 206 -8.71 -11.26 -2.43
CA TYR A 206 -7.56 -12.07 -2.83
C TYR A 206 -7.11 -12.99 -1.72
N TRP A 207 -6.76 -14.22 -2.08
CA TRP A 207 -6.14 -15.17 -1.16
C TRP A 207 -4.69 -14.77 -0.81
N HIS A 208 -3.94 -14.27 -1.83
CA HIS A 208 -2.58 -13.74 -1.63
C HIS A 208 -2.66 -12.31 -1.06
N SER A 209 -3.03 -12.26 0.20
CA SER A 209 -3.11 -11.05 1.02
C SER A 209 -2.73 -11.39 2.45
N ILE A 210 -2.46 -10.37 3.25
CA ILE A 210 -2.21 -10.58 4.69
C ILE A 210 -3.48 -11.06 5.40
N ALA A 211 -3.29 -11.75 6.53
CA ALA A 211 -4.41 -12.08 7.40
C ALA A 211 -5.09 -10.80 7.91
N PRO A 212 -6.44 -10.75 7.98
CA PRO A 212 -7.16 -9.55 8.44
C PRO A 212 -6.78 -9.06 9.84
N THR A 213 -6.19 -9.94 10.64
CA THR A 213 -5.71 -9.67 12.01
C THR A 213 -4.26 -9.17 12.04
N THR A 214 -3.57 -9.06 10.91
CA THR A 214 -2.24 -8.45 10.84
C THR A 214 -2.36 -6.94 10.81
N PRO A 215 -1.82 -6.21 11.81
CA PRO A 215 -1.80 -4.76 11.79
C PRO A 215 -1.06 -4.25 10.56
N ALA A 216 -1.68 -3.37 9.79
CA ALA A 216 -1.14 -2.98 8.50
C ALA A 216 -1.28 -1.50 8.18
N ALA A 217 -0.29 -0.98 7.45
CA ALA A 217 -0.32 0.35 6.85
C ALA A 217 0.42 0.34 5.50
N ILE A 218 0.19 1.38 4.71
CA ILE A 218 0.92 1.71 3.49
C ILE A 218 1.41 3.14 3.60
N ILE A 219 2.68 3.37 3.25
CA ILE A 219 3.27 4.69 3.21
C ILE A 219 3.70 5.04 1.78
N GLU A 220 3.34 6.26 1.36
CA GLU A 220 3.92 6.92 0.19
C GLU A 220 4.96 7.92 0.70
N CYS A 221 6.24 7.63 0.44
CA CYS A 221 7.37 8.36 1.03
C CYS A 221 7.60 9.76 0.46
N GLY A 222 6.85 10.16 -0.53
CA GLY A 222 6.97 11.43 -1.25
C GLY A 222 6.82 11.22 -2.75
N PHE A 223 6.79 12.30 -3.52
CA PHE A 223 6.58 12.25 -4.96
C PHE A 223 7.92 12.24 -5.71
N MET A 224 8.27 11.12 -6.37
CA MET A 224 9.46 11.05 -7.22
C MET A 224 9.41 12.03 -8.42
N THR A 225 8.23 12.50 -8.77
CA THR A 225 8.01 13.52 -9.82
C THR A 225 8.23 14.95 -9.34
N HIS A 226 8.11 15.24 -8.03
CA HIS A 226 8.30 16.57 -7.46
C HIS A 226 9.79 16.83 -7.15
N PRO A 227 10.40 17.98 -7.57
CA PRO A 227 11.84 18.22 -7.41
C PRO A 227 12.37 18.10 -5.99
N ALA A 228 11.67 18.68 -4.99
CA ALA A 228 12.14 18.69 -3.61
C ALA A 228 12.01 17.30 -2.95
N ASP A 229 10.90 16.58 -3.17
CA ASP A 229 10.69 15.24 -2.62
C ASP A 229 11.67 14.25 -3.26
N ARG A 230 11.83 14.34 -4.59
CA ARG A 230 12.80 13.53 -5.34
C ARG A 230 14.23 13.69 -4.81
N LYS A 231 14.62 14.91 -4.42
CA LYS A 231 15.95 15.13 -3.84
C LYS A 231 16.16 14.28 -2.59
N LEU A 232 15.16 14.20 -1.70
CA LEU A 232 15.23 13.34 -0.51
C LEU A 232 15.22 11.86 -0.89
N ILE A 233 14.31 11.45 -1.79
CA ILE A 233 14.16 10.05 -2.20
C ILE A 233 15.46 9.51 -2.81
N PHE A 234 16.13 10.28 -3.68
CA PHE A 234 17.30 9.81 -4.40
C PHE A 234 18.62 10.04 -3.65
N GLU A 235 18.73 11.15 -2.91
CA GLU A 235 19.99 11.53 -2.27
C GLU A 235 20.07 11.14 -0.78
N GLN A 236 18.91 10.95 -0.12
CA GLN A 236 18.82 10.70 1.31
C GLN A 236 17.81 9.59 1.67
N PRO A 237 17.81 8.43 0.98
CA PRO A 237 16.87 7.35 1.28
C PRO A 237 17.00 6.85 2.73
N GLU A 238 18.20 6.96 3.31
CA GLU A 238 18.47 6.63 4.71
C GLU A 238 17.67 7.48 5.71
N LEU A 239 17.41 8.76 5.37
CA LEU A 239 16.58 9.64 6.20
C LEU A 239 15.11 9.19 6.19
N LEU A 240 14.62 8.78 5.01
CA LEU A 240 13.27 8.24 4.87
C LEU A 240 13.12 6.94 5.67
N ALA A 241 14.11 6.06 5.53
CA ALA A 241 14.16 4.78 6.26
C ALA A 241 14.25 4.97 7.77
N GLU A 242 15.00 5.96 8.24
CA GLU A 242 15.10 6.32 9.66
C GLU A 242 13.72 6.69 10.22
N GLY A 243 12.97 7.56 9.50
CA GLY A 243 11.62 7.95 9.94
C GLY A 243 10.67 6.76 10.03
N ILE A 244 10.68 5.87 9.05
CA ILE A 244 9.88 4.65 9.04
C ILE A 244 10.27 3.71 10.18
N ALA A 245 11.56 3.40 10.33
CA ALA A 245 12.04 2.48 11.35
C ALA A 245 11.72 2.98 12.77
N ARG A 246 11.91 4.27 13.05
CA ARG A 246 11.53 4.88 14.33
C ARG A 246 10.04 4.72 14.62
N GLY A 247 9.19 4.93 13.62
CA GLY A 247 7.75 4.78 13.78
C GLY A 247 7.35 3.34 14.09
N ILE A 248 7.90 2.35 13.38
CA ILE A 248 7.65 0.94 13.66
C ILE A 248 8.15 0.56 15.05
N LEU A 249 9.36 0.97 15.44
CA LEU A 249 9.91 0.68 16.77
C LEU A 249 9.09 1.32 17.90
N ALA A 250 8.63 2.55 17.71
CA ALA A 250 7.75 3.21 18.67
C ALA A 250 6.42 2.46 18.83
N TYR A 251 5.80 2.06 17.71
CA TYR A 251 4.59 1.25 17.73
C TYR A 251 4.79 -0.07 18.47
N LEU A 252 5.86 -0.80 18.18
CA LEU A 252 6.16 -2.07 18.84
C LEU A 252 6.43 -1.87 20.35
N ALA A 253 7.17 -0.84 20.71
CA ALA A 253 7.47 -0.55 22.13
C ALA A 253 6.20 -0.27 22.96
N GLU A 254 5.19 0.34 22.35
CA GLU A 254 3.92 0.66 23.02
C GLU A 254 2.95 -0.52 22.99
N SER A 255 2.93 -1.29 21.89
CA SER A 255 1.83 -2.20 21.59
C SER A 255 2.16 -3.69 21.73
N TYR A 256 3.42 -4.08 21.63
CA TYR A 256 3.80 -5.50 21.67
C TYR A 256 3.89 -6.05 23.11
N PRO A 257 3.37 -7.26 23.37
CA PRO A 257 2.60 -8.14 22.51
C PRO A 257 1.14 -7.70 22.34
N LEU A 258 0.65 -7.74 21.11
CA LEU A 258 -0.69 -7.30 20.76
C LEU A 258 -1.77 -8.27 21.20
N SER A 259 -2.86 -7.76 21.80
CA SER A 259 -4.04 -8.55 22.11
C SER A 259 -4.84 -8.92 20.85
N ALA A 260 -5.61 -10.01 20.91
CA ALA A 260 -6.52 -10.39 19.84
C ALA A 260 -7.55 -9.29 19.52
N ALA A 261 -8.03 -8.58 20.55
CA ALA A 261 -8.97 -7.46 20.37
C ALA A 261 -8.34 -6.30 19.61
N ALA A 262 -7.08 -5.95 19.89
CA ALA A 262 -6.36 -4.90 19.17
C ALA A 262 -6.13 -5.24 17.69
N ARG A 263 -6.02 -6.53 17.36
CA ARG A 263 -5.81 -7.04 16.01
C ARG A 263 -7.11 -7.21 15.22
N ALA A 264 -8.28 -7.23 15.88
CA ALA A 264 -9.54 -7.52 15.23
C ALA A 264 -9.93 -6.41 14.23
N PRO A 265 -10.25 -6.76 12.97
CA PRO A 265 -10.78 -5.80 12.00
C PRO A 265 -12.15 -5.30 12.45
N VAL A 266 -12.45 -4.03 12.19
CA VAL A 266 -13.75 -3.43 12.57
C VAL A 266 -14.85 -3.70 11.54
N GLY A 267 -16.11 -3.68 11.98
CA GLY A 267 -17.31 -3.75 11.15
C GLY A 267 -17.89 -5.15 10.97
N PRO A 268 -19.08 -5.25 10.35
CA PRO A 268 -19.82 -6.49 10.20
C PRO A 268 -19.16 -7.47 9.22
N GLY A 269 -19.65 -8.71 9.22
CA GLY A 269 -19.32 -9.71 8.20
C GLY A 269 -19.91 -9.37 6.82
N MET A 270 -20.07 -10.38 5.97
CA MET A 270 -20.67 -10.23 4.64
C MET A 270 -22.11 -9.72 4.76
N LEU A 271 -22.45 -8.74 3.93
CA LEU A 271 -23.84 -8.29 3.74
C LEU A 271 -24.42 -8.89 2.46
N ARG A 272 -25.75 -8.93 2.39
CA ARG A 272 -26.49 -9.24 1.16
C ARG A 272 -27.54 -8.17 0.91
N ALA A 273 -27.74 -7.81 -0.35
CA ALA A 273 -28.88 -7.00 -0.75
C ALA A 273 -30.17 -7.74 -0.42
N ASN A 274 -31.17 -7.04 0.10
CA ASN A 274 -32.46 -7.60 0.46
C ASN A 274 -33.25 -8.05 -0.77
N ALA A 275 -34.50 -8.54 -0.56
CA ALA A 275 -35.35 -9.07 -1.63
C ALA A 275 -35.69 -8.05 -2.73
N ALA A 276 -35.65 -6.75 -2.45
CA ALA A 276 -35.86 -5.68 -3.43
C ALA A 276 -34.58 -5.31 -4.22
N GLY A 277 -33.44 -5.90 -3.87
CA GLY A 277 -32.15 -5.43 -4.30
C GLY A 277 -31.72 -4.17 -3.55
N ALA A 278 -30.61 -3.56 -3.96
CA ALA A 278 -30.09 -2.36 -3.33
C ALA A 278 -29.49 -1.39 -4.37
N THR A 279 -29.38 -0.12 -4.02
CA THR A 279 -28.69 0.88 -4.85
C THR A 279 -27.45 1.39 -4.10
N LEU A 280 -26.30 1.34 -4.75
CA LEU A 280 -25.07 1.94 -4.25
C LEU A 280 -24.98 3.38 -4.74
N TYR A 281 -24.59 4.29 -3.85
CA TYR A 281 -24.51 5.73 -4.11
C TYR A 281 -23.08 6.24 -3.92
N THR A 282 -22.75 7.36 -4.55
CA THR A 282 -21.42 8.00 -4.42
C THR A 282 -21.17 8.57 -3.03
N ARG A 283 -22.22 8.89 -2.27
CA ARG A 283 -22.17 9.38 -0.88
C ARG A 283 -23.30 8.74 -0.07
N ALA A 284 -23.21 8.78 1.26
CA ALA A 284 -24.23 8.27 2.18
C ALA A 284 -25.51 9.14 2.17
N ALA A 285 -26.10 9.34 0.97
CA ALA A 285 -27.29 10.12 0.75
C ALA A 285 -28.01 9.65 -0.53
N THR A 286 -29.32 9.43 -0.46
CA THR A 286 -30.14 9.01 -1.63
C THR A 286 -30.26 10.09 -2.72
N THR A 287 -29.91 11.33 -2.39
CA THR A 287 -29.85 12.46 -3.34
C THR A 287 -28.53 12.51 -4.12
N SER A 288 -27.55 11.69 -3.76
CA SER A 288 -26.29 11.60 -4.50
C SER A 288 -26.45 10.69 -5.73
N ALA A 289 -25.48 10.75 -6.65
CA ALA A 289 -25.51 9.94 -7.85
C ALA A 289 -25.46 8.43 -7.50
N ALA A 290 -26.24 7.63 -8.19
CA ALA A 290 -26.15 6.18 -8.11
C ALA A 290 -24.89 5.69 -8.82
N VAL A 291 -24.18 4.76 -8.18
CA VAL A 291 -23.02 4.05 -8.75
C VAL A 291 -23.53 2.84 -9.55
N VAL A 292 -24.28 1.98 -8.89
CA VAL A 292 -24.82 0.75 -9.46
C VAL A 292 -26.06 0.30 -8.68
N ARG A 293 -26.98 -0.38 -9.36
CA ARG A 293 -28.06 -1.15 -8.72
C ARG A 293 -27.67 -2.62 -8.70
N VAL A 294 -27.75 -3.23 -7.53
CA VAL A 294 -27.45 -4.65 -7.32
C VAL A 294 -28.73 -5.47 -7.14
N ALA A 295 -28.68 -6.70 -7.61
CA ALA A 295 -29.80 -7.63 -7.52
C ALA A 295 -30.03 -8.11 -6.08
N ALA A 296 -31.23 -8.64 -5.80
CA ALA A 296 -31.53 -9.33 -4.56
C ALA A 296 -30.52 -10.44 -4.28
N GLY A 297 -30.07 -10.56 -3.03
CA GLY A 297 -29.11 -11.57 -2.62
C GLY A 297 -27.65 -11.30 -3.02
N GLN A 298 -27.34 -10.26 -3.82
CA GLN A 298 -25.96 -9.89 -4.15
C GLN A 298 -25.15 -9.71 -2.87
N ARG A 299 -23.99 -10.37 -2.81
CA ARG A 299 -23.02 -10.22 -1.71
C ARG A 299 -22.34 -8.86 -1.78
N LEU A 300 -22.18 -8.22 -0.63
CA LEU A 300 -21.57 -6.90 -0.47
C LEU A 300 -20.56 -6.96 0.67
N VAL A 301 -19.35 -6.48 0.43
CA VAL A 301 -18.28 -6.40 1.43
C VAL A 301 -18.35 -5.05 2.12
N PRO A 302 -18.79 -4.97 3.38
CA PRO A 302 -18.79 -3.70 4.11
C PRO A 302 -17.36 -3.31 4.49
N VAL A 303 -17.00 -2.07 4.19
CA VAL A 303 -15.65 -1.55 4.44
C VAL A 303 -15.64 -0.30 5.32
N ASP A 304 -16.77 0.39 5.42
CA ASP A 304 -16.95 1.54 6.32
C ASP A 304 -18.45 1.70 6.67
N MET A 305 -18.76 2.50 7.69
CA MET A 305 -20.14 2.71 8.14
C MET A 305 -20.32 4.11 8.72
N VAL A 306 -21.42 4.76 8.36
CA VAL A 306 -21.82 6.05 8.93
C VAL A 306 -23.34 6.18 8.98
N ALA A 307 -23.89 6.53 10.14
CA ALA A 307 -25.31 6.91 10.31
C ALA A 307 -26.34 6.01 9.57
N GLY A 308 -26.22 4.69 9.69
CA GLY A 308 -27.13 3.73 9.05
C GLY A 308 -26.87 3.45 7.57
N TRP A 309 -25.72 3.89 7.06
CA TRP A 309 -25.21 3.57 5.74
C TRP A 309 -23.95 2.72 5.85
N TYR A 310 -23.76 1.80 4.91
CA TYR A 310 -22.52 1.04 4.73
C TYR A 310 -21.83 1.48 3.44
N LEU A 311 -20.53 1.76 3.51
CA LEU A 311 -19.68 1.78 2.33
C LEU A 311 -19.34 0.33 1.99
N VAL A 312 -19.65 -0.11 0.80
CA VAL A 312 -19.48 -1.51 0.41
C VAL A 312 -18.82 -1.65 -0.95
N PHE A 313 -18.07 -2.75 -1.12
CA PHE A 313 -17.76 -3.26 -2.44
C PHE A 313 -18.80 -4.31 -2.86
N THR A 314 -19.15 -4.35 -4.16
CA THR A 314 -19.84 -5.51 -4.74
C THR A 314 -18.88 -6.71 -4.72
N HIS A 315 -19.32 -7.83 -4.11
CA HIS A 315 -18.49 -9.03 -3.99
C HIS A 315 -18.49 -9.84 -5.29
N GLY A 316 -17.33 -9.94 -5.92
CA GLY A 316 -17.18 -10.50 -7.27
C GLY A 316 -17.56 -9.49 -8.36
N GLY A 317 -17.28 -9.82 -9.60
CA GLY A 317 -17.57 -8.95 -10.73
C GLY A 317 -16.72 -7.67 -10.76
N ALA A 318 -17.36 -6.52 -10.92
CA ALA A 318 -16.67 -5.23 -11.15
C ALA A 318 -16.05 -4.63 -9.90
N TRP A 319 -16.39 -5.09 -8.70
CA TRP A 319 -15.94 -4.51 -7.44
C TRP A 319 -16.27 -3.01 -7.30
N ASP A 320 -17.52 -2.66 -7.66
CA ASP A 320 -18.02 -1.30 -7.50
C ASP A 320 -18.04 -0.91 -6.03
N LEU A 321 -17.55 0.30 -5.72
CA LEU A 321 -17.55 0.87 -4.38
C LEU A 321 -18.66 1.92 -4.27
N GLY A 322 -19.51 1.80 -3.27
CA GLY A 322 -20.55 2.80 -3.04
C GLY A 322 -21.23 2.64 -1.69
N TRP A 323 -22.01 3.64 -1.33
CA TRP A 323 -22.79 3.69 -0.10
C TRP A 323 -24.16 3.05 -0.31
N VAL A 324 -24.53 2.12 0.55
CA VAL A 324 -25.84 1.46 0.58
C VAL A 324 -26.53 1.74 1.92
N ARG A 325 -27.85 1.91 1.89
CA ARG A 325 -28.62 2.06 3.14
C ARG A 325 -28.65 0.75 3.92
N GLY A 326 -28.52 0.82 5.24
CA GLY A 326 -28.66 -0.35 6.10
C GLY A 326 -29.99 -1.08 5.93
N ALA A 327 -31.08 -0.36 5.65
CA ALA A 327 -32.40 -0.95 5.38
C ALA A 327 -32.49 -1.77 4.07
N GLU A 328 -31.53 -1.62 3.16
CA GLU A 328 -31.49 -2.35 1.88
C GLU A 328 -30.61 -3.62 1.94
N VAL A 329 -29.98 -3.88 3.07
CA VAL A 329 -29.06 -5.01 3.25
C VAL A 329 -29.37 -5.79 4.51
N VAL A 330 -28.91 -7.04 4.56
CA VAL A 330 -28.95 -7.90 5.74
C VAL A 330 -27.57 -8.47 6.02
N GLU A 331 -27.21 -8.61 7.29
CA GLU A 331 -25.99 -9.30 7.71
C GLU A 331 -26.20 -10.80 7.58
N THR A 332 -25.22 -11.51 7.02
CA THR A 332 -25.34 -12.96 6.78
C THR A 332 -24.69 -13.81 7.86
N GLY A 333 -23.87 -13.23 8.73
CA GLY A 333 -22.98 -13.96 9.64
C GLY A 333 -21.81 -14.66 8.93
N GLU A 334 -21.71 -14.58 7.60
CA GLU A 334 -20.61 -15.12 6.83
C GLU A 334 -19.35 -14.26 7.00
N GLY A 335 -18.17 -14.90 7.05
CA GLY A 335 -16.88 -14.22 7.00
C GLY A 335 -16.64 -13.57 5.64
N LEU A 336 -15.72 -12.60 5.61
CA LEU A 336 -15.27 -11.98 4.37
C LEU A 336 -14.18 -12.86 3.74
N VAL A 337 -14.52 -13.48 2.63
CA VAL A 337 -13.63 -14.38 1.89
C VAL A 337 -13.60 -14.00 0.41
N PRO A 338 -12.49 -14.30 -0.31
CA PRO A 338 -12.44 -14.12 -1.76
C PRO A 338 -13.56 -14.86 -2.49
N PRO A 339 -14.03 -14.33 -3.62
CA PRO A 339 -15.12 -14.97 -4.39
C PRO A 339 -14.69 -16.23 -5.12
N GLN A 340 -13.42 -16.38 -5.41
CA GLN A 340 -12.84 -17.55 -6.08
C GLN A 340 -12.47 -18.63 -5.08
N PRO A 341 -12.47 -19.91 -5.49
CA PRO A 341 -11.91 -20.98 -4.68
C PRO A 341 -10.47 -20.69 -4.26
N ARG A 342 -10.07 -21.21 -3.08
CA ARG A 342 -8.70 -21.07 -2.63
C ARG A 342 -7.76 -21.77 -3.65
N PRO A 343 -6.68 -21.11 -4.12
CA PRO A 343 -5.68 -21.74 -4.96
C PRO A 343 -5.10 -22.98 -4.26
N GLN A 344 -4.80 -24.01 -5.04
CA GLN A 344 -4.02 -25.13 -4.55
C GLN A 344 -2.55 -24.70 -4.58
N GLU A 345 -1.84 -24.89 -3.47
CA GLU A 345 -0.40 -24.63 -3.35
C GLU A 345 0.41 -25.69 -4.11
#